data_cc6f5def75cdcf61852cbc89a33aa7c1
#
_entry.id   cc6f5def75cdcf61852cbc89a33aa7c1
#
_cell.length_a   1.000
_cell.length_b   1.000
_cell.length_c   1.000
_cell.angle_alpha   90.00
_cell.angle_beta   90.00
_cell.angle_gamma   90.00
#
_symmetry.space_group_name_H-M   'P 1'
#
loop_
_entity.id
_entity.type
_entity.pdbx_description
1 polymer ?
#
loop_
_entity_poly.entity_id
_entity_poly.type
_entity_poly.pdbx_seq_one_letter_code
_entity_poly.pdbx_strand_id
1 'polypeptide(L)'
;MGTKYLLLLAENNLQTSLIAKQLSSISEVKITICLPQEAVFRSHSMNVDLVFIDYDYMLQLESTNCLPDFDLFGWPLMIHNVPSDQVDNQLLRWKLLKGILLRDASVAHISESVGYIFKGGLWLPRSYLETLINNYRHSNVAMECHHDDLTSRERQILELLAYGISNQQIASQLFLSESTVKSHIYKLYKKLDVHSRHDAIKMARMNGGLTT
;
A
#
# COMPACT_ATOMS: atom_id res chain seq x y z
N MET A 1 8.44 -20.77 -16.34
CA MET A 1 8.12 -19.60 -15.47
C MET A 1 9.43 -19.11 -14.88
N GLY A 2 9.65 -17.80 -14.73
CA GLY A 2 10.91 -17.30 -14.16
C GLY A 2 10.94 -17.42 -12.63
N THR A 3 12.12 -17.38 -12.03
CA THR A 3 12.33 -17.38 -10.58
C THR A 3 11.58 -16.22 -9.92
N LYS A 4 10.80 -16.49 -8.89
CA LYS A 4 10.07 -15.51 -8.08
C LYS A 4 10.87 -15.11 -6.86
N TYR A 5 10.83 -13.84 -6.50
CA TYR A 5 11.59 -13.28 -5.38
C TYR A 5 10.66 -12.90 -4.25
N LEU A 6 10.74 -13.61 -3.14
CA LEU A 6 10.00 -13.36 -1.91
C LEU A 6 10.89 -12.67 -0.89
N LEU A 7 10.45 -11.53 -0.42
CA LEU A 7 11.10 -10.78 0.65
C LEU A 7 10.39 -11.06 1.97
N LEU A 8 11.03 -11.79 2.87
CA LEU A 8 10.57 -12.03 4.23
C LEU A 8 11.11 -10.91 5.13
N LEU A 9 10.25 -9.95 5.47
CA LEU A 9 10.59 -8.88 6.40
C LEU A 9 10.46 -9.37 7.83
N ALA A 10 11.57 -9.68 8.45
CA ALA A 10 11.61 -10.22 9.80
C ALA A 10 13.00 -10.10 10.42
N GLU A 11 13.05 -10.20 11.73
CA GLU A 11 14.29 -10.45 12.47
C GLU A 11 14.72 -11.91 12.28
N ASN A 12 16.02 -12.15 12.33
CA ASN A 12 16.54 -13.50 12.20
C ASN A 12 16.38 -14.27 13.52
N ASN A 13 15.34 -15.11 13.61
CA ASN A 13 15.02 -15.93 14.75
C ASN A 13 14.53 -17.34 14.31
N LEU A 14 14.24 -18.20 15.28
CA LEU A 14 13.78 -19.57 15.02
C LEU A 14 12.48 -19.61 14.22
N GLN A 15 11.50 -18.76 14.56
CA GLN A 15 10.21 -18.68 13.90
C GLN A 15 10.38 -18.29 12.42
N THR A 16 11.17 -17.27 12.15
CA THR A 16 11.51 -16.82 10.79
C THR A 16 12.19 -17.93 9.98
N SER A 17 13.10 -18.69 10.62
CA SER A 17 13.77 -19.81 9.98
C SER A 17 12.82 -20.95 9.60
N LEU A 18 11.82 -21.24 10.46
CA LEU A 18 10.79 -22.24 10.18
C LEU A 18 9.87 -21.79 9.02
N ILE A 19 9.45 -20.52 9.01
CA ILE A 19 8.65 -19.95 7.92
C ILE A 19 9.43 -20.00 6.60
N ALA A 20 10.70 -19.59 6.61
CA ALA A 20 11.55 -19.63 5.44
C ALA A 20 11.73 -21.07 4.91
N LYS A 21 11.89 -22.05 5.81
CA LYS A 21 11.95 -23.47 5.44
C LYS A 21 10.65 -23.93 4.78
N GLN A 22 9.50 -23.54 5.32
CA GLN A 22 8.19 -23.88 4.73
C GLN A 22 8.01 -23.25 3.35
N LEU A 23 8.40 -21.98 3.19
CA LEU A 23 8.35 -21.28 1.92
C LEU A 23 9.33 -21.85 0.88
N SER A 24 10.48 -22.39 1.31
CA SER A 24 11.46 -23.05 0.43
C SER A 24 10.95 -24.30 -0.24
N SER A 25 9.81 -24.86 0.23
CA SER A 25 9.15 -25.99 -0.43
C SER A 25 8.48 -25.59 -1.77
N ILE A 26 8.30 -24.30 -2.02
CA ILE A 26 7.71 -23.80 -3.26
C ILE A 26 8.79 -23.77 -4.35
N SER A 27 8.54 -24.44 -5.46
CA SER A 27 9.46 -24.49 -6.58
C SER A 27 9.65 -23.09 -7.21
N GLU A 28 10.88 -22.78 -7.64
CA GLU A 28 11.24 -21.53 -8.32
C GLU A 28 11.07 -20.26 -7.48
N VAL A 29 11.06 -20.34 -6.13
CA VAL A 29 11.02 -19.20 -5.23
C VAL A 29 12.36 -18.99 -4.56
N LYS A 30 12.89 -17.77 -4.68
CA LYS A 30 14.08 -17.32 -3.96
C LYS A 30 13.67 -16.43 -2.80
N ILE A 31 14.02 -16.83 -1.58
CA ILE A 31 13.66 -16.12 -0.35
C ILE A 31 14.85 -15.29 0.12
N THR A 32 14.58 -14.05 0.43
CA THR A 32 15.54 -13.16 1.10
C THR A 32 14.93 -12.71 2.43
N ILE A 33 15.63 -12.97 3.53
CA ILE A 33 15.27 -12.47 4.86
C ILE A 33 16.07 -11.21 5.11
N CYS A 34 15.42 -10.12 5.48
CA CYS A 34 16.12 -8.90 5.88
C CYS A 34 15.25 -8.01 6.78
N LEU A 35 15.91 -7.08 7.43
CA LEU A 35 15.27 -6.01 8.19
C LEU A 35 14.67 -4.95 7.24
N PRO A 36 13.62 -4.23 7.65
CA PRO A 36 12.97 -3.20 6.82
C PRO A 36 13.94 -2.15 6.28
N GLN A 37 14.87 -1.70 7.11
CA GLN A 37 15.87 -0.70 6.73
C GLN A 37 16.81 -1.20 5.61
N GLU A 38 17.21 -2.48 5.67
CA GLU A 38 18.03 -3.10 4.63
C GLU A 38 17.24 -3.26 3.32
N ALA A 39 15.94 -3.60 3.42
CA ALA A 39 15.06 -3.72 2.28
C ALA A 39 14.92 -2.38 1.54
N VAL A 40 14.65 -1.31 2.28
CA VAL A 40 14.56 0.05 1.72
C VAL A 40 15.87 0.48 1.08
N PHE A 41 17.01 0.25 1.75
CA PHE A 41 18.33 0.60 1.20
C PHE A 41 18.63 -0.13 -0.12
N ARG A 42 18.22 -1.39 -0.24
CA ARG A 42 18.44 -2.23 -1.42
C ARG A 42 17.30 -2.19 -2.44
N SER A 43 16.27 -1.40 -2.24
CA SER A 43 15.05 -1.37 -3.05
C SER A 43 15.32 -1.22 -4.55
N HIS A 44 16.29 -0.39 -4.94
CA HIS A 44 16.64 -0.15 -6.34
C HIS A 44 17.37 -1.31 -7.03
N SER A 45 17.95 -2.24 -6.25
CA SER A 45 18.73 -3.39 -6.76
C SER A 45 18.04 -4.74 -6.57
N MET A 46 16.91 -4.77 -5.88
CA MET A 46 16.18 -6.00 -5.57
C MET A 46 14.90 -6.10 -6.40
N ASN A 47 14.74 -7.21 -7.10
CA ASN A 47 13.43 -7.61 -7.59
C ASN A 47 12.64 -8.19 -6.41
N VAL A 48 11.43 -7.68 -6.17
CA VAL A 48 10.52 -8.16 -5.13
C VAL A 48 9.17 -8.49 -5.79
N ASP A 49 8.84 -9.77 -5.89
CA ASP A 49 7.55 -10.23 -6.40
C ASP A 49 6.49 -10.32 -5.29
N LEU A 50 6.93 -10.46 -4.03
CA LEU A 50 6.06 -10.50 -2.85
C LEU A 50 6.83 -10.19 -1.58
N VAL A 51 6.30 -9.27 -0.77
CA VAL A 51 6.72 -9.08 0.62
C VAL A 51 5.85 -9.95 1.52
N PHE A 52 6.48 -10.67 2.44
CA PHE A 52 5.82 -11.47 3.46
C PHE A 52 6.22 -10.94 4.83
N ILE A 53 5.23 -10.51 5.64
CA ILE A 53 5.46 -9.86 6.94
C ILE A 53 4.48 -10.35 8.00
N ASP A 54 4.96 -10.49 9.22
CA ASP A 54 4.14 -10.78 10.40
C ASP A 54 3.31 -9.56 10.80
N TYR A 55 2.05 -9.75 11.18
CA TYR A 55 1.12 -8.68 11.56
C TYR A 55 1.60 -7.92 12.79
N ASP A 56 1.99 -8.63 13.86
CA ASP A 56 2.41 -7.99 15.10
C ASP A 56 3.73 -7.21 14.89
N TYR A 57 4.65 -7.76 14.09
CA TYR A 57 5.88 -7.08 13.69
C TYR A 57 5.60 -5.85 12.83
N MET A 58 4.65 -5.93 11.90
CA MET A 58 4.22 -4.79 11.09
C MET A 58 3.70 -3.64 11.97
N LEU A 59 2.87 -3.94 12.98
CA LEU A 59 2.36 -2.92 13.91
C LEU A 59 3.49 -2.30 14.75
N GLN A 60 4.47 -3.09 15.18
CA GLN A 60 5.65 -2.58 15.88
C GLN A 60 6.44 -1.62 15.01
N LEU A 61 6.68 -1.95 13.75
CA LEU A 61 7.38 -1.08 12.81
C LEU A 61 6.60 0.20 12.53
N GLU A 62 5.28 0.12 12.45
CA GLU A 62 4.43 1.29 12.29
C GLU A 62 4.51 2.23 13.48
N SER A 63 4.46 1.70 14.71
CA SER A 63 4.57 2.50 15.92
C SER A 63 5.91 3.24 16.06
N THR A 64 6.97 2.68 15.47
CA THR A 64 8.32 3.26 15.44
C THR A 64 8.61 4.06 14.18
N ASN A 65 7.64 4.21 13.28
CA ASN A 65 7.77 4.86 11.97
C ASN A 65 8.87 4.27 11.08
N CYS A 66 9.11 2.96 11.23
CA CYS A 66 10.11 2.19 10.49
C CYS A 66 9.49 1.28 9.41
N LEU A 67 8.16 1.28 9.27
CA LEU A 67 7.46 0.47 8.27
C LEU A 67 7.69 1.05 6.86
N PRO A 68 8.18 0.25 5.89
CA PRO A 68 8.29 0.70 4.51
C PRO A 68 6.94 1.04 3.88
N ASP A 69 6.91 2.02 3.01
CA ASP A 69 5.74 2.26 2.15
C ASP A 69 5.76 1.28 0.97
N PHE A 70 5.07 0.15 1.13
CA PHE A 70 5.04 -0.93 0.13
C PHE A 70 4.44 -0.48 -1.20
N ASP A 71 3.45 0.42 -1.18
CA ASP A 71 2.83 0.95 -2.38
C ASP A 71 3.79 1.87 -3.15
N LEU A 72 4.60 2.68 -2.45
CA LEU A 72 5.61 3.54 -3.06
C LEU A 72 6.70 2.73 -3.77
N PHE A 73 7.11 1.59 -3.17
CA PHE A 73 8.11 0.70 -3.79
C PHE A 73 7.51 -0.24 -4.84
N GLY A 74 6.19 -0.25 -5.02
CA GLY A 74 5.51 -1.18 -5.92
C GLY A 74 5.60 -2.63 -5.46
N TRP A 75 5.75 -2.88 -4.16
CA TRP A 75 5.93 -4.22 -3.60
C TRP A 75 4.60 -4.87 -3.23
N PRO A 76 4.20 -5.95 -3.92
CA PRO A 76 3.04 -6.73 -3.51
C PRO A 76 3.22 -7.26 -2.09
N LEU A 77 2.15 -7.16 -1.27
CA LEU A 77 2.19 -7.44 0.16
C LEU A 77 1.35 -8.65 0.53
N MET A 78 1.87 -9.49 1.39
CA MET A 78 1.14 -10.52 2.12
C MET A 78 1.44 -10.41 3.60
N ILE A 79 0.38 -10.35 4.41
CA ILE A 79 0.47 -10.25 5.87
C ILE A 79 0.02 -11.59 6.47
N HIS A 80 0.82 -12.15 7.36
CA HIS A 80 0.46 -13.37 8.09
C HIS A 80 0.28 -13.10 9.59
N ASN A 81 -0.25 -14.10 10.31
CA ASN A 81 -0.51 -14.01 11.74
C ASN A 81 -1.54 -12.92 12.10
N VAL A 82 -2.48 -12.65 11.21
CA VAL A 82 -3.52 -11.63 11.44
C VAL A 82 -4.60 -12.20 12.35
N PRO A 83 -4.95 -11.55 13.48
CA PRO A 83 -6.10 -11.93 14.28
C PRO A 83 -7.39 -11.79 13.46
N SER A 84 -8.32 -12.74 13.63
CA SER A 84 -9.56 -12.76 12.84
C SER A 84 -10.47 -11.53 13.07
N ASP A 85 -10.38 -10.92 14.25
CA ASP A 85 -11.08 -9.69 14.64
C ASP A 85 -10.38 -8.40 14.19
N GLN A 86 -9.15 -8.48 13.68
CA GLN A 86 -8.35 -7.35 13.18
C GLN A 86 -8.32 -7.27 11.64
N VAL A 87 -9.13 -8.09 10.97
CA VAL A 87 -9.34 -8.02 9.52
C VAL A 87 -10.29 -6.85 9.23
N ASP A 88 -9.77 -5.64 9.33
CA ASP A 88 -10.54 -4.40 9.29
C ASP A 88 -10.08 -3.43 8.18
N ASN A 89 -10.64 -2.22 8.22
CA ASN A 89 -10.35 -1.14 7.30
C ASN A 89 -8.87 -0.68 7.32
N GLN A 90 -8.09 -0.99 8.35
CA GLN A 90 -6.68 -0.55 8.42
C GLN A 90 -5.83 -1.27 7.38
N LEU A 91 -6.13 -2.53 7.08
CA LEU A 91 -5.44 -3.30 6.05
C LEU A 91 -5.85 -2.88 4.63
N LEU A 92 -7.03 -2.25 4.47
CA LEU A 92 -7.52 -1.74 3.18
C LEU A 92 -6.68 -0.58 2.60
N ARG A 93 -5.82 0.03 3.41
CA ARG A 93 -4.93 1.11 2.95
C ARG A 93 -3.89 0.65 1.92
N TRP A 94 -3.52 -0.65 1.94
CA TRP A 94 -2.49 -1.20 1.07
C TRP A 94 -3.07 -1.60 -0.29
N LYS A 95 -2.76 -0.83 -1.34
CA LYS A 95 -3.25 -1.07 -2.71
C LYS A 95 -2.73 -2.39 -3.31
N LEU A 96 -1.50 -2.76 -2.94
CA LEU A 96 -0.83 -3.95 -3.44
C LEU A 96 -0.96 -5.15 -2.50
N LEU A 97 -1.91 -5.13 -1.54
CA LEU A 97 -2.18 -6.29 -0.69
C LEU A 97 -2.71 -7.46 -1.50
N LYS A 98 -1.97 -8.57 -1.50
CA LYS A 98 -2.26 -9.80 -2.24
C LYS A 98 -2.76 -10.92 -1.35
N GLY A 99 -2.41 -10.91 -0.07
CA GLY A 99 -2.80 -11.96 0.85
C GLY A 99 -2.87 -11.55 2.31
N ILE A 100 -3.80 -12.19 3.00
CA ILE A 100 -3.95 -12.17 4.45
C ILE A 100 -4.04 -13.62 4.92
N LEU A 101 -3.14 -14.02 5.81
CA LEU A 101 -3.17 -15.31 6.46
C LEU A 101 -3.50 -15.13 7.94
N LEU A 102 -4.60 -15.72 8.37
CA LEU A 102 -5.08 -15.59 9.73
C LEU A 102 -4.18 -16.34 10.73
N ARG A 103 -4.23 -15.94 11.99
CA ARG A 103 -3.42 -16.49 13.08
C ARG A 103 -3.70 -17.98 13.35
N ASP A 104 -4.91 -18.41 13.10
CA ASP A 104 -5.37 -19.81 13.24
C ASP A 104 -5.13 -20.68 12.00
N ALA A 105 -4.53 -20.11 10.95
CA ALA A 105 -4.23 -20.85 9.73
C ALA A 105 -3.18 -21.93 9.97
N SER A 106 -3.35 -23.07 9.27
CA SER A 106 -2.37 -24.16 9.33
C SER A 106 -1.05 -23.78 8.64
N VAL A 107 0.03 -24.42 9.05
CA VAL A 107 1.37 -24.22 8.45
C VAL A 107 1.37 -24.49 6.93
N ALA A 108 0.54 -25.43 6.47
CA ALA A 108 0.40 -25.74 5.05
C ALA A 108 -0.10 -24.54 4.23
N HIS A 109 -0.99 -23.72 4.81
CA HIS A 109 -1.53 -22.52 4.14
C HIS A 109 -0.45 -21.48 3.81
N ILE A 110 0.71 -21.51 4.48
CA ILE A 110 1.83 -20.59 4.18
C ILE A 110 2.32 -20.83 2.75
N SER A 111 2.64 -22.04 2.39
CA SER A 111 3.14 -22.36 1.04
C SER A 111 2.04 -22.35 -0.02
N GLU A 112 0.83 -22.79 0.34
CA GLU A 112 -0.32 -22.77 -0.58
C GLU A 112 -0.71 -21.37 -0.99
N SER A 113 -0.84 -20.45 -0.02
CA SER A 113 -1.23 -19.05 -0.26
C SER A 113 -0.20 -18.29 -1.10
N VAL A 114 1.08 -18.43 -0.78
CA VAL A 114 2.17 -17.81 -1.56
C VAL A 114 2.20 -18.41 -2.98
N GLY A 115 2.10 -19.72 -3.12
CA GLY A 115 2.04 -20.38 -4.42
C GLY A 115 0.84 -19.93 -5.26
N TYR A 116 -0.31 -19.69 -4.64
CA TYR A 116 -1.51 -19.17 -5.29
C TYR A 116 -1.34 -17.71 -5.75
N ILE A 117 -0.73 -16.86 -4.90
CA ILE A 117 -0.44 -15.46 -5.22
C ILE A 117 0.54 -15.35 -6.39
N PHE A 118 1.57 -16.19 -6.45
CA PHE A 118 2.53 -16.18 -7.56
C PHE A 118 1.93 -16.63 -8.92
N LYS A 119 0.80 -17.31 -8.88
CA LYS A 119 -0.02 -17.63 -10.08
C LYS A 119 -0.99 -16.50 -10.45
N GLY A 120 -0.92 -15.35 -9.76
CA GLY A 120 -1.78 -14.19 -10.01
C GLY A 120 -3.06 -14.14 -9.18
N GLY A 121 -3.25 -15.05 -8.23
CA GLY A 121 -4.41 -15.08 -7.32
C GLY A 121 -4.31 -14.08 -6.17
N LEU A 122 -5.41 -13.98 -5.40
CA LEU A 122 -5.49 -13.25 -4.13
C LEU A 122 -5.86 -14.23 -3.03
N TRP A 123 -5.16 -14.17 -1.91
CA TRP A 123 -5.46 -15.00 -0.74
C TRP A 123 -6.01 -14.13 0.39
N LEU A 124 -7.31 -13.85 0.35
CA LEU A 124 -7.97 -12.91 1.26
C LEU A 124 -9.14 -13.59 1.98
N PRO A 125 -9.32 -13.36 3.29
CA PRO A 125 -10.51 -13.81 4.02
C PRO A 125 -11.79 -13.27 3.38
N ARG A 126 -12.86 -14.06 3.44
CA ARG A 126 -14.15 -13.67 2.86
C ARG A 126 -14.68 -12.36 3.44
N SER A 127 -14.56 -12.16 4.74
CA SER A 127 -14.95 -10.92 5.43
C SER A 127 -14.23 -9.69 4.86
N TYR A 128 -12.95 -9.83 4.55
CA TYR A 128 -12.16 -8.76 3.93
C TYR A 128 -12.64 -8.44 2.52
N LEU A 129 -12.93 -9.47 1.72
CA LEU A 129 -13.48 -9.29 0.36
C LEU A 129 -14.85 -8.62 0.39
N GLU A 130 -15.71 -9.00 1.34
CA GLU A 130 -17.02 -8.37 1.54
C GLU A 130 -16.87 -6.87 1.88
N THR A 131 -15.94 -6.53 2.77
CA THR A 131 -15.62 -5.14 3.12
C THR A 131 -15.08 -4.36 1.93
N LEU A 132 -14.15 -4.94 1.15
CA LEU A 132 -13.64 -4.35 -0.08
C LEU A 132 -14.75 -4.05 -1.08
N ILE A 133 -15.63 -5.01 -1.34
CA ILE A 133 -16.74 -4.87 -2.27
C ILE A 133 -17.72 -3.79 -1.79
N ASN A 134 -18.03 -3.77 -0.50
CA ASN A 134 -18.91 -2.76 0.07
C ASN A 134 -18.31 -1.37 -0.04
N ASN A 135 -17.04 -1.20 0.32
CA ASN A 135 -16.34 0.08 0.17
C ASN A 135 -16.27 0.53 -1.30
N TYR A 136 -16.01 -0.40 -2.24
CA TYR A 136 -16.03 -0.12 -3.66
C TYR A 136 -17.41 0.33 -4.16
N ARG A 137 -18.49 -0.35 -3.72
CA ARG A 137 -19.87 0.04 -4.04
C ARG A 137 -20.22 1.42 -3.47
N HIS A 138 -19.85 1.68 -2.22
CA HIS A 138 -20.07 2.99 -1.60
C HIS A 138 -19.23 4.09 -2.23
N SER A 139 -17.98 3.80 -2.60
CA SER A 139 -17.10 4.73 -3.30
C SER A 139 -17.62 5.06 -4.70
N ASN A 140 -18.13 4.08 -5.45
CA ASN A 140 -18.72 4.33 -6.77
C ASN A 140 -20.00 5.17 -6.70
N VAL A 141 -20.82 5.01 -5.64
CA VAL A 141 -22.00 5.88 -5.42
C VAL A 141 -21.56 7.29 -5.01
N ALA A 142 -20.42 7.43 -4.31
CA ALA A 142 -19.85 8.74 -3.95
C ALA A 142 -18.95 9.35 -5.04
N MET A 143 -18.38 8.52 -5.92
CA MET A 143 -17.52 8.98 -7.03
C MET A 143 -18.29 9.66 -8.16
N GLU A 144 -19.59 9.46 -8.29
CA GLU A 144 -20.37 10.21 -9.28
C GLU A 144 -20.52 11.72 -8.93
N CYS A 145 -20.11 12.15 -7.72
CA CYS A 145 -20.38 13.53 -7.29
C CYS A 145 -19.19 14.50 -7.25
N HIS A 146 -17.89 14.09 -7.24
CA HIS A 146 -16.84 15.06 -6.92
C HIS A 146 -15.54 15.05 -7.75
N HIS A 147 -15.27 14.08 -8.62
CA HIS A 147 -14.02 14.08 -9.41
C HIS A 147 -14.13 14.74 -10.79
N ASP A 148 -15.32 14.81 -11.36
CA ASP A 148 -15.53 15.47 -12.67
C ASP A 148 -15.54 17.02 -12.57
N ASP A 149 -15.65 17.58 -11.35
CA ASP A 149 -15.69 19.02 -11.13
C ASP A 149 -14.32 19.69 -11.01
N LEU A 150 -13.22 18.92 -10.91
CA LEU A 150 -11.88 19.51 -10.90
C LEU A 150 -11.42 19.86 -12.31
N THR A 151 -11.06 21.12 -12.51
CA THR A 151 -10.37 21.54 -13.75
C THR A 151 -9.02 20.80 -13.87
N SER A 152 -8.52 20.65 -15.10
CA SER A 152 -7.19 20.04 -15.34
C SER A 152 -6.09 20.71 -14.49
N ARG A 153 -6.21 22.01 -14.23
CA ARG A 153 -5.26 22.77 -13.42
C ARG A 153 -5.35 22.45 -11.92
N GLU A 154 -6.55 22.30 -11.42
CA GLU A 154 -6.78 21.90 -10.03
C GLU A 154 -6.30 20.48 -9.78
N ARG A 155 -6.47 19.58 -10.74
CA ARG A 155 -5.97 18.19 -10.69
C ARG A 155 -4.44 18.16 -10.65
N GLN A 156 -3.75 18.89 -11.53
CA GLN A 156 -2.29 19.02 -11.52
C GLN A 156 -1.77 19.55 -10.16
N ILE A 157 -2.44 20.54 -9.59
CA ILE A 157 -2.06 21.08 -8.29
C ILE A 157 -2.29 20.06 -7.18
N LEU A 158 -3.39 19.31 -7.21
CA LEU A 158 -3.68 18.26 -6.24
C LEU A 158 -2.62 17.16 -6.25
N GLU A 159 -2.20 16.73 -7.43
CA GLU A 159 -1.11 15.77 -7.61
C GLU A 159 0.19 16.26 -6.97
N LEU A 160 0.60 17.51 -7.27
CA LEU A 160 1.81 18.10 -6.70
C LEU A 160 1.72 18.28 -5.18
N LEU A 161 0.52 18.59 -4.64
CA LEU A 161 0.26 18.62 -3.20
C LEU A 161 0.45 17.24 -2.56
N ALA A 162 0.00 16.18 -3.23
CA ALA A 162 0.13 14.81 -2.75
C ALA A 162 1.59 14.34 -2.65
N TYR A 163 2.47 14.88 -3.51
CA TYR A 163 3.92 14.69 -3.41
C TYR A 163 4.59 15.57 -2.33
N GLY A 164 3.82 16.34 -1.58
CA GLY A 164 4.36 17.18 -0.50
C GLY A 164 5.05 18.47 -0.96
N ILE A 165 4.96 18.81 -2.25
CA ILE A 165 5.64 19.98 -2.86
C ILE A 165 5.05 21.28 -2.34
N SER A 166 5.89 22.26 -1.95
CA SER A 166 5.44 23.55 -1.42
C SER A 166 4.75 24.41 -2.49
N ASN A 167 3.90 25.37 -2.06
CA ASN A 167 3.19 26.26 -3.00
C ASN A 167 4.15 27.03 -3.90
N GLN A 168 5.30 27.44 -3.39
CA GLN A 168 6.34 28.12 -4.15
C GLN A 168 6.94 27.21 -5.23
N GLN A 169 7.20 25.95 -4.90
CA GLN A 169 7.72 24.96 -5.85
C GLN A 169 6.66 24.61 -6.91
N ILE A 170 5.37 24.47 -6.50
CA ILE A 170 4.25 24.27 -7.42
C ILE A 170 4.16 25.47 -8.39
N ALA A 171 4.28 26.69 -7.88
CA ALA A 171 4.26 27.89 -8.68
C ALA A 171 5.37 27.89 -9.75
N SER A 172 6.59 27.52 -9.34
CA SER A 172 7.74 27.40 -10.25
C SER A 172 7.54 26.33 -11.31
N GLN A 173 7.08 25.13 -10.93
CA GLN A 173 6.86 24.02 -11.87
C GLN A 173 5.74 24.28 -12.87
N LEU A 174 4.73 25.01 -12.44
CA LEU A 174 3.56 25.30 -13.26
C LEU A 174 3.62 26.66 -13.97
N PHE A 175 4.72 27.39 -13.83
CA PHE A 175 4.92 28.73 -14.37
C PHE A 175 3.82 29.72 -13.95
N LEU A 176 3.45 29.69 -12.66
CA LEU A 176 2.42 30.53 -12.04
C LEU A 176 3.03 31.41 -10.93
N SER A 177 2.27 32.43 -10.49
CA SER A 177 2.57 33.08 -9.22
C SER A 177 2.11 32.24 -8.02
N GLU A 178 2.78 32.37 -6.88
CA GLU A 178 2.37 31.70 -5.65
C GLU A 178 0.95 32.10 -5.21
N SER A 179 0.54 33.34 -5.44
CA SER A 179 -0.82 33.80 -5.18
C SER A 179 -1.87 33.11 -6.06
N THR A 180 -1.52 32.83 -7.31
CA THR A 180 -2.38 32.07 -8.24
C THR A 180 -2.53 30.63 -7.77
N VAL A 181 -1.44 29.99 -7.34
CA VAL A 181 -1.47 28.64 -6.77
C VAL A 181 -2.34 28.60 -5.52
N LYS A 182 -2.20 29.55 -4.59
CA LYS A 182 -3.07 29.65 -3.40
C LYS A 182 -4.55 29.78 -3.75
N SER A 183 -4.87 30.56 -4.78
CA SER A 183 -6.25 30.71 -5.28
C SER A 183 -6.81 29.41 -5.84
N HIS A 184 -6.01 28.64 -6.59
CA HIS A 184 -6.41 27.32 -7.08
C HIS A 184 -6.59 26.33 -5.93
N ILE A 185 -5.70 26.33 -4.94
CA ILE A 185 -5.79 25.46 -3.75
C ILE A 185 -7.07 25.78 -2.96
N TYR A 186 -7.41 27.04 -2.79
CA TYR A 186 -8.65 27.42 -2.11
C TYR A 186 -9.89 26.88 -2.83
N LYS A 187 -9.97 27.06 -4.17
CA LYS A 187 -11.06 26.51 -4.98
C LYS A 187 -11.10 25.00 -4.93
N LEU A 188 -9.94 24.34 -5.00
CA LEU A 188 -9.77 22.89 -4.87
C LEU A 188 -10.33 22.38 -3.52
N TYR A 189 -9.95 23.00 -2.40
CA TYR A 189 -10.44 22.62 -1.08
C TYR A 189 -11.96 22.75 -0.97
N LYS A 190 -12.53 23.83 -1.53
CA LYS A 190 -13.98 24.03 -1.58
C LYS A 190 -14.70 22.95 -2.40
N LYS A 191 -14.13 22.54 -3.54
CA LYS A 191 -14.70 21.50 -4.41
C LYS A 191 -14.58 20.09 -3.81
N LEU A 192 -13.51 19.83 -3.07
CA LEU A 192 -13.27 18.55 -2.40
C LEU A 192 -13.91 18.47 -1.00
N ASP A 193 -14.53 19.55 -0.54
CA ASP A 193 -15.10 19.68 0.81
C ASP A 193 -14.09 19.34 1.91
N VAL A 194 -12.85 19.84 1.75
CA VAL A 194 -11.76 19.65 2.72
C VAL A 194 -11.32 20.99 3.30
N HIS A 195 -10.87 20.98 4.55
CA HIS A 195 -10.52 22.23 5.26
C HIS A 195 -9.02 22.41 5.49
N SER A 196 -8.21 21.39 5.17
CA SER A 196 -6.76 21.46 5.36
C SER A 196 -5.98 20.84 4.19
N ARG A 197 -4.71 21.25 4.09
CA ARG A 197 -3.76 20.63 3.16
C ARG A 197 -3.62 19.14 3.42
N HIS A 198 -3.60 18.74 4.70
CA HIS A 198 -3.48 17.35 5.11
C HIS A 198 -4.66 16.52 4.62
N ASP A 199 -5.88 17.04 4.75
CA ASP A 199 -7.09 16.36 4.30
C ASP A 199 -7.11 16.22 2.78
N ALA A 200 -6.69 17.26 2.05
CA ALA A 200 -6.57 17.20 0.59
C ALA A 200 -5.57 16.15 0.12
N ILE A 201 -4.41 16.05 0.78
CA ILE A 201 -3.39 15.04 0.50
C ILE A 201 -3.93 13.63 0.81
N LYS A 202 -4.58 13.46 1.95
CA LYS A 202 -5.20 12.19 2.35
C LYS A 202 -6.23 11.75 1.31
N MET A 203 -7.08 12.65 0.87
CA MET A 203 -8.11 12.40 -0.14
C MET A 203 -7.51 12.04 -1.50
N ALA A 204 -6.46 12.76 -1.94
CA ALA A 204 -5.77 12.47 -3.19
C ALA A 204 -5.14 11.07 -3.20
N ARG A 205 -4.56 10.65 -2.07
CA ARG A 205 -3.97 9.31 -1.90
C ARG A 205 -5.02 8.22 -1.85
N MET A 206 -6.16 8.45 -1.20
CA MET A 206 -7.25 7.47 -1.11
C MET A 206 -7.94 7.23 -2.46
N ASN A 207 -8.02 8.24 -3.31
CA ASN A 207 -8.77 8.20 -4.58
C ASN A 207 -7.95 7.73 -5.79
N GLY A 208 -6.72 7.24 -5.59
CA GLY A 208 -5.95 6.59 -6.66
C GLY A 208 -5.57 7.47 -7.87
N GLY A 209 -5.62 8.78 -7.72
CA GLY A 209 -5.42 9.75 -8.80
C GLY A 209 -3.97 9.99 -9.23
N LEU A 210 -3.05 9.05 -9.00
CA LEU A 210 -1.69 9.09 -9.54
C LEU A 210 -1.52 7.98 -10.56
N THR A 211 -2.16 8.12 -11.71
CA THR A 211 -1.74 7.39 -12.92
C THR A 211 -0.64 8.19 -13.59
N THR A 212 0.55 7.60 -13.63
CA THR A 212 1.65 7.94 -14.55
C THR A 212 1.18 8.00 -15.98
#